data_b28a8241ec9d2ad23738110a01e78a16
#
_entry.id   b28a8241ec9d2ad23738110a01e78a16
#
_cell.length_a   1.000
_cell.length_b   1.000
_cell.length_c   1.000
_cell.angle_alpha   90.00
_cell.angle_beta   90.00
_cell.angle_gamma   90.00
#
_symmetry.space_group_name_H-M   'P 1'
#
loop_
_entity.id
_entity.type
_entity.pdbx_description
1 polymer ?
#
loop_
_entity_poly.entity_id
_entity_poly.type
_entity_poly.pdbx_seq_one_letter_code
_entity_poly.pdbx_strand_id
1 'polypeptide(L)'
;MRKLAVTVVSAFFVGLLSQPAIALELSANAPRLESNAAIVIDQEQGSALYAKNARAVMPIASITKLMTAIVVLDARLPLDEPLEVTHEDLDFVKGTRSRLGTGTVLTRREMLKLALMASENRAASALGRHYPGGFPAFVSAMNRKARELGMRDTRFVDSTGLNPDNVSTAQDLVRLVEAGLRYPVIRDFTTSESHYVEVDEGRRSRVLSYNNSNGLVRARNWDIGLSKTGYISEAGRCLVMQAQIAAKPVIIVLLDSWGKMSRIADANRIRHWLEGETRVREPRTVRVRNQAAPRASKLGRNTRQETRRVNTRRA
;
A
#
# COMPACT_ATOMS: atom_id res chain seq x y z
N MET A 1 13.10 28.97 76.47
CA MET A 1 12.05 28.30 75.70
C MET A 1 12.54 28.15 74.24
N ARG A 2 13.09 27.00 73.93
CA ARG A 2 13.58 26.69 72.56
C ARG A 2 12.48 26.03 71.76
N LYS A 3 12.05 26.59 70.61
CA LYS A 3 11.06 25.99 69.69
C LYS A 3 11.80 25.11 68.73
N LEU A 4 11.50 23.80 68.79
CA LEU A 4 11.91 22.83 67.75
C LEU A 4 11.05 23.04 66.49
N ALA A 5 11.68 23.28 65.35
CA ALA A 5 11.04 23.22 64.05
C ALA A 5 11.19 21.82 63.48
N VAL A 6 10.06 21.14 63.24
CA VAL A 6 9.99 19.83 62.57
C VAL A 6 9.87 20.07 61.05
N THR A 7 10.90 19.74 60.31
CA THR A 7 10.90 19.78 58.84
C THR A 7 10.34 18.47 58.31
N VAL A 8 9.16 18.49 57.70
CA VAL A 8 8.57 17.34 56.99
C VAL A 8 9.16 17.29 55.56
N VAL A 9 9.96 16.30 55.29
CA VAL A 9 10.47 16.00 53.95
C VAL A 9 9.45 15.09 53.25
N SER A 10 8.68 15.67 52.31
CA SER A 10 7.80 14.89 51.42
C SER A 10 8.63 14.28 50.30
N ALA A 11 8.84 12.99 50.33
CA ALA A 11 9.43 12.21 49.23
C ALA A 11 8.39 11.99 48.13
N PHE A 12 8.56 12.70 46.99
CA PHE A 12 7.81 12.44 45.77
C PHE A 12 8.36 11.16 45.14
N PHE A 13 7.59 10.06 45.20
CA PHE A 13 7.83 8.84 44.48
C PHE A 13 7.34 9.05 43.03
N VAL A 14 8.26 9.33 42.11
CA VAL A 14 7.97 9.32 40.67
C VAL A 14 7.94 7.87 40.25
N GLY A 15 6.75 7.28 40.18
CA GLY A 15 6.52 5.98 39.59
C GLY A 15 6.80 6.03 38.08
N LEU A 16 7.93 5.50 37.65
CA LEU A 16 8.17 5.17 36.24
C LEU A 16 7.16 4.10 35.84
N LEU A 17 6.08 4.51 35.17
CA LEU A 17 5.21 3.61 34.42
C LEU A 17 6.01 3.07 33.24
N SER A 18 6.70 1.93 33.43
CA SER A 18 7.23 1.12 32.36
C SER A 18 6.04 0.62 31.52
N GLN A 19 5.84 1.20 30.34
CA GLN A 19 4.90 0.65 29.36
C GLN A 19 5.40 -0.76 29.00
N PRO A 20 4.55 -1.80 29.08
CA PRO A 20 4.95 -3.11 28.60
C PRO A 20 5.27 -2.99 27.13
N ALA A 21 6.51 -3.32 26.75
CA ALA A 21 6.84 -3.59 25.36
C ALA A 21 5.99 -4.80 24.96
N ILE A 22 4.96 -4.56 24.13
CA ILE A 22 4.19 -5.63 23.51
C ILE A 22 5.18 -6.34 22.58
N ALA A 23 5.79 -7.41 23.07
CA ALA A 23 6.49 -8.37 22.24
C ALA A 23 5.44 -8.99 21.32
N LEU A 24 5.47 -8.61 20.03
CA LEU A 24 4.66 -9.24 19.01
C LEU A 24 5.13 -10.69 18.92
N GLU A 25 4.37 -11.63 19.48
CA GLU A 25 4.58 -13.06 19.19
C GLU A 25 4.28 -13.25 17.70
N LEU A 26 5.35 -13.23 16.90
CA LEU A 26 5.27 -13.63 15.51
C LEU A 26 4.70 -15.06 15.49
N SER A 27 3.53 -15.24 14.88
CA SER A 27 2.97 -16.56 14.62
C SER A 27 4.07 -17.45 14.06
N ALA A 28 4.17 -18.71 14.55
CA ALA A 28 5.17 -19.69 14.10
C ALA A 28 5.16 -19.89 12.56
N ASN A 29 4.10 -19.43 11.88
CA ASN A 29 3.90 -19.50 10.44
C ASN A 29 4.04 -18.16 9.71
N ALA A 30 4.60 -17.13 10.36
CA ALA A 30 4.77 -15.82 9.74
C ALA A 30 5.63 -15.90 8.45
N PRO A 31 5.27 -15.17 7.38
CA PRO A 31 5.97 -15.28 6.11
C PRO A 31 7.40 -14.72 6.20
N ARG A 32 8.32 -15.37 5.51
CA ARG A 32 9.66 -14.80 5.26
C ARG A 32 9.56 -13.80 4.11
N LEU A 33 9.82 -12.52 4.40
CA LEU A 33 9.77 -11.43 3.42
C LEU A 33 11.16 -11.00 3.00
N GLU A 34 11.30 -10.73 1.69
CA GLU A 34 12.52 -10.18 1.05
C GLU A 34 12.69 -8.68 1.32
N SER A 35 11.61 -7.97 1.67
CA SER A 35 11.66 -6.57 2.07
C SER A 35 12.47 -6.41 3.36
N ASN A 36 13.38 -5.43 3.40
CA ASN A 36 14.24 -5.19 4.57
C ASN A 36 13.46 -4.59 5.74
N ALA A 37 12.45 -3.76 5.46
CA ALA A 37 11.48 -3.35 6.48
C ALA A 37 10.06 -3.61 5.98
N ALA A 38 9.19 -4.08 6.89
CA ALA A 38 7.80 -4.38 6.59
C ALA A 38 6.91 -4.21 7.82
N ILE A 39 5.66 -3.83 7.59
CA ILE A 39 4.59 -3.89 8.59
C ILE A 39 3.27 -4.28 7.93
N VAL A 40 2.48 -5.09 8.62
CA VAL A 40 1.12 -5.47 8.23
C VAL A 40 0.21 -5.13 9.38
N ILE A 41 -0.81 -4.31 9.14
CA ILE A 41 -1.76 -3.85 10.15
C ILE A 41 -3.16 -4.38 9.84
N ASP A 42 -3.82 -4.99 10.81
CA ASP A 42 -5.27 -5.15 10.79
C ASP A 42 -5.89 -3.76 11.04
N GLN A 43 -6.54 -3.20 10.02
CA GLN A 43 -7.03 -1.82 10.06
C GLN A 43 -8.23 -1.66 11.02
N GLU A 44 -9.02 -2.70 11.24
CA GLU A 44 -10.17 -2.67 12.17
C GLU A 44 -9.70 -2.68 13.63
N GLN A 45 -8.70 -3.50 13.92
CA GLN A 45 -8.18 -3.65 15.29
C GLN A 45 -7.05 -2.65 15.61
N GLY A 46 -6.46 -2.01 14.59
CA GLY A 46 -5.29 -1.15 14.74
C GLY A 46 -4.04 -1.91 15.19
N SER A 47 -4.06 -3.24 15.17
CA SER A 47 -2.99 -4.11 15.67
C SER A 47 -2.05 -4.55 14.56
N ALA A 48 -0.75 -4.65 14.88
CA ALA A 48 0.24 -5.18 13.96
C ALA A 48 0.17 -6.70 13.91
N LEU A 49 -0.13 -7.25 12.73
CA LEU A 49 -0.10 -8.69 12.46
C LEU A 49 1.31 -9.17 12.16
N TYR A 50 2.14 -8.32 11.55
CA TYR A 50 3.53 -8.59 11.22
C TYR A 50 4.36 -7.31 11.33
N ALA A 51 5.58 -7.41 11.82
CA ALA A 51 6.53 -6.31 11.84
C ALA A 51 7.96 -6.83 11.66
N LYS A 52 8.72 -6.22 10.75
CA LYS A 52 10.14 -6.44 10.51
C LYS A 52 10.79 -5.08 10.31
N ASN A 53 11.73 -4.69 11.18
CA ASN A 53 12.43 -3.40 11.10
C ASN A 53 11.48 -2.20 10.91
N ALA A 54 10.27 -2.24 11.47
CA ALA A 54 9.20 -1.30 11.15
C ALA A 54 9.49 0.16 11.54
N ARG A 55 10.47 0.39 12.41
CA ARG A 55 10.94 1.71 12.86
C ARG A 55 12.24 2.16 12.21
N ALA A 56 12.83 1.36 11.32
CA ALA A 56 14.03 1.76 10.59
C ALA A 56 13.71 2.92 9.63
N VAL A 57 14.46 4.02 9.77
CA VAL A 57 14.36 5.17 8.89
C VAL A 57 15.12 4.85 7.61
N MET A 58 14.44 4.99 6.46
CA MET A 58 15.05 4.70 5.16
C MET A 58 14.41 5.54 4.05
N PRO A 59 15.08 5.69 2.89
CA PRO A 59 14.49 6.34 1.73
C PRO A 59 13.23 5.63 1.27
N ILE A 60 12.21 6.39 0.87
CA ILE A 60 10.89 5.86 0.51
C ILE A 60 10.53 6.03 -0.96
N ALA A 61 11.40 6.64 -1.74
CA ALA A 61 11.16 6.91 -3.15
C ALA A 61 9.77 7.53 -3.40
N SER A 62 9.11 7.15 -4.47
CA SER A 62 7.81 7.70 -4.90
C SER A 62 6.61 7.40 -3.97
N ILE A 63 6.80 6.75 -2.81
CA ILE A 63 5.76 6.74 -1.77
C ILE A 63 5.47 8.18 -1.32
N THR A 64 6.46 9.06 -1.39
CA THR A 64 6.37 10.52 -1.21
C THR A 64 5.15 11.14 -1.90
N LYS A 65 4.77 10.66 -3.09
CA LYS A 65 3.67 11.21 -3.88
C LYS A 65 2.27 11.07 -3.22
N LEU A 66 2.13 10.19 -2.23
CA LEU A 66 0.92 10.19 -1.39
C LEU A 66 0.83 11.45 -0.53
N MET A 67 1.93 11.86 0.10
CA MET A 67 1.98 13.13 0.86
C MET A 67 1.79 14.32 -0.07
N THR A 68 2.40 14.28 -1.27
CA THR A 68 2.19 15.31 -2.31
C THR A 68 0.71 15.48 -2.61
N ALA A 69 -0.01 14.39 -2.86
CA ALA A 69 -1.43 14.43 -3.16
C ALA A 69 -2.27 14.96 -1.98
N ILE A 70 -1.98 14.54 -0.76
CA ILE A 70 -2.68 15.03 0.45
C ILE A 70 -2.51 16.55 0.58
N VAL A 71 -1.29 17.07 0.46
CA VAL A 71 -1.00 18.51 0.60
C VAL A 71 -1.67 19.33 -0.51
N VAL A 72 -1.67 18.82 -1.75
CA VAL A 72 -2.35 19.48 -2.88
C VAL A 72 -3.86 19.53 -2.65
N LEU A 73 -4.47 18.45 -2.17
CA LEU A 73 -5.91 18.40 -1.91
C LEU A 73 -6.32 19.24 -0.69
N ASP A 74 -5.48 19.29 0.35
CA ASP A 74 -5.70 20.15 1.52
C ASP A 74 -5.67 21.64 1.18
N ALA A 75 -4.92 22.04 0.17
CA ALA A 75 -4.88 23.42 -0.32
C ALA A 75 -6.19 23.86 -1.01
N ARG A 76 -7.09 22.92 -1.34
CA ARG A 76 -8.39 23.17 -1.99
C ARG A 76 -8.32 24.02 -3.26
N LEU A 77 -7.20 23.95 -3.98
CA LEU A 77 -7.04 24.62 -5.25
C LEU A 77 -7.93 23.98 -6.33
N PRO A 78 -8.41 24.74 -7.33
CA PRO A 78 -9.21 24.20 -8.42
C PRO A 78 -8.51 23.00 -9.09
N LEU A 79 -9.21 21.88 -9.21
CA LEU A 79 -8.65 20.67 -9.83
C LEU A 79 -8.63 20.73 -11.35
N ASP A 80 -9.40 21.61 -11.93
CA ASP A 80 -9.49 21.91 -13.38
C ASP A 80 -8.49 23.00 -13.82
N GLU A 81 -7.79 23.63 -12.89
CA GLU A 81 -6.73 24.60 -13.20
C GLU A 81 -5.63 23.94 -14.04
N PRO A 82 -5.28 24.55 -15.21
CA PRO A 82 -4.20 24.05 -16.05
C PRO A 82 -2.83 24.32 -15.43
N LEU A 83 -1.97 23.30 -15.42
CA LEU A 83 -0.59 23.36 -14.94
C LEU A 83 0.35 23.00 -16.08
N GLU A 84 1.36 23.83 -16.30
CA GLU A 84 2.37 23.60 -17.32
C GLU A 84 3.57 22.86 -16.73
N VAL A 85 4.08 21.85 -17.45
CA VAL A 85 5.37 21.22 -17.20
C VAL A 85 6.47 22.11 -17.78
N THR A 86 7.36 22.60 -16.94
CA THR A 86 8.46 23.47 -17.34
C THR A 86 9.81 22.75 -17.23
N HIS A 87 10.89 23.46 -17.59
CA HIS A 87 12.26 22.95 -17.42
C HIS A 87 12.59 22.61 -15.95
N GLU A 88 11.97 23.33 -15.01
CA GLU A 88 12.14 23.08 -13.55
C GLU A 88 11.61 21.72 -13.10
N ASP A 89 10.72 21.10 -13.90
CA ASP A 89 10.13 19.80 -13.59
C ASP A 89 10.98 18.63 -14.14
N LEU A 90 12.09 18.92 -14.80
CA LEU A 90 13.04 17.90 -15.26
C LEU A 90 13.77 17.28 -14.08
N ASP A 91 14.02 15.98 -14.17
CA ASP A 91 14.77 15.26 -13.14
C ASP A 91 16.28 15.38 -13.38
N PHE A 92 16.92 16.26 -12.64
CA PHE A 92 18.37 16.43 -12.62
C PHE A 92 19.05 15.58 -11.52
N VAL A 93 18.28 14.88 -10.67
CA VAL A 93 18.79 14.07 -9.57
C VAL A 93 19.13 12.66 -10.03
N LYS A 94 18.24 12.03 -10.79
CA LYS A 94 18.33 10.63 -11.25
C LYS A 94 18.29 10.48 -12.77
N GLY A 95 17.99 11.56 -13.51
CA GLY A 95 17.85 11.51 -14.96
C GLY A 95 16.70 10.63 -15.44
N THR A 96 15.63 10.49 -14.65
CA THR A 96 14.49 9.65 -15.04
C THR A 96 13.78 10.24 -16.25
N ARG A 97 13.35 9.34 -17.15
CA ARG A 97 12.60 9.75 -18.34
C ARG A 97 11.12 9.95 -18.01
N SER A 98 10.50 10.91 -18.68
CA SER A 98 9.05 11.14 -18.65
C SER A 98 8.51 11.25 -20.08
N ARG A 99 7.25 10.95 -20.27
CA ARG A 99 6.53 11.16 -21.53
C ARG A 99 5.84 12.52 -21.61
N LEU A 100 5.73 13.23 -20.48
CA LEU A 100 5.29 14.62 -20.46
C LEU A 100 6.48 15.50 -20.88
N GLY A 101 6.39 16.16 -22.04
CA GLY A 101 7.38 17.14 -22.50
C GLY A 101 7.29 18.44 -21.70
N THR A 102 8.33 19.27 -21.76
CA THR A 102 8.22 20.70 -21.38
C THR A 102 7.23 21.39 -22.30
N GLY A 103 6.41 22.31 -21.75
CA GLY A 103 5.29 22.93 -22.46
C GLY A 103 3.99 22.11 -22.43
N THR A 104 4.01 20.86 -21.92
CA THR A 104 2.78 20.10 -21.73
C THR A 104 1.91 20.78 -20.66
N VAL A 105 0.66 21.03 -21.00
CA VAL A 105 -0.34 21.58 -20.07
C VAL A 105 -1.39 20.51 -19.78
N LEU A 106 -1.60 20.20 -18.51
CA LEU A 106 -2.63 19.29 -18.03
C LEU A 106 -3.33 19.92 -16.82
N THR A 107 -4.56 19.50 -16.55
CA THR A 107 -5.26 19.95 -15.36
C THR A 107 -4.56 19.43 -14.09
N ARG A 108 -4.71 20.14 -12.95
CA ARG A 108 -4.21 19.67 -11.65
C ARG A 108 -4.74 18.27 -11.33
N ARG A 109 -5.95 17.94 -11.71
CA ARG A 109 -6.56 16.62 -11.58
C ARG A 109 -5.78 15.57 -12.35
N GLU A 110 -5.44 15.82 -13.61
CA GLU A 110 -4.67 14.89 -14.44
C GLU A 110 -3.26 14.72 -13.92
N MET A 111 -2.61 15.82 -13.50
CA MET A 111 -1.29 15.76 -12.85
C MET A 111 -1.32 14.88 -11.58
N LEU A 112 -2.33 15.05 -10.70
CA LEU A 112 -2.53 14.20 -9.53
C LEU A 112 -2.72 12.74 -9.91
N LYS A 113 -3.57 12.47 -10.92
CA LYS A 113 -3.84 11.11 -11.38
C LYS A 113 -2.58 10.43 -11.91
N LEU A 114 -1.81 11.11 -12.73
CA LEU A 114 -0.56 10.59 -13.28
C LEU A 114 0.50 10.37 -12.19
N ALA A 115 0.64 11.30 -11.24
CA ALA A 115 1.57 11.18 -10.12
C ALA A 115 1.24 9.98 -9.22
N LEU A 116 -0.03 9.73 -8.95
CA LEU A 116 -0.48 8.65 -8.06
C LEU A 116 -0.49 7.29 -8.76
N MET A 117 -1.15 7.19 -9.91
CA MET A 117 -1.34 5.93 -10.64
C MET A 117 -0.06 5.45 -11.33
N ALA A 118 0.52 6.32 -12.18
CA ALA A 118 1.68 5.98 -13.00
C ALA A 118 3.02 6.35 -12.34
N SER A 119 2.98 7.02 -11.18
CA SER A 119 4.17 7.53 -10.51
C SER A 119 4.96 8.57 -11.33
N GLU A 120 4.24 9.38 -12.13
CA GLU A 120 4.84 10.38 -13.04
C GLU A 120 5.57 11.47 -12.25
N ASN A 121 6.88 11.65 -12.52
CA ASN A 121 7.72 12.53 -11.74
C ASN A 121 7.51 14.00 -12.10
N ARG A 122 7.38 14.35 -13.40
CA ARG A 122 7.15 15.74 -13.83
C ARG A 122 5.80 16.25 -13.38
N ALA A 123 4.78 15.39 -13.38
CA ALA A 123 3.48 15.73 -12.81
C ALA A 123 3.56 16.04 -11.31
N ALA A 124 4.30 15.23 -10.54
CA ALA A 124 4.49 15.45 -9.10
C ALA A 124 5.32 16.71 -8.81
N SER A 125 6.32 17.02 -9.66
CA SER A 125 7.12 18.24 -9.57
C SER A 125 6.27 19.48 -9.84
N ALA A 126 5.53 19.50 -10.97
CA ALA A 126 4.64 20.58 -11.33
C ALA A 126 3.58 20.88 -10.25
N LEU A 127 3.00 19.84 -9.63
CA LEU A 127 2.09 20.00 -8.50
C LEU A 127 2.73 20.74 -7.31
N GLY A 128 3.98 20.40 -6.97
CA GLY A 128 4.71 21.06 -5.89
C GLY A 128 5.07 22.52 -6.24
N ARG A 129 5.49 22.75 -7.48
CA ARG A 129 5.88 24.09 -7.97
C ARG A 129 4.70 25.06 -8.06
N HIS A 130 3.53 24.57 -8.46
CA HIS A 130 2.29 25.39 -8.55
C HIS A 130 1.54 25.51 -7.21
N TYR A 131 2.19 25.13 -6.09
CA TYR A 131 1.61 25.35 -4.77
C TYR A 131 1.72 26.84 -4.38
N PRO A 132 0.76 27.40 -3.63
CA PRO A 132 0.85 28.77 -3.11
C PRO A 132 2.13 28.99 -2.32
N GLY A 133 2.95 29.96 -2.74
CA GLY A 133 4.28 30.21 -2.19
C GLY A 133 5.40 29.33 -2.79
N GLY A 134 5.09 28.55 -3.83
CA GLY A 134 6.05 27.79 -4.62
C GLY A 134 6.59 26.54 -3.91
N PHE A 135 7.62 25.94 -4.50
CA PHE A 135 8.18 24.66 -4.09
C PHE A 135 8.68 24.62 -2.62
N PRO A 136 9.38 25.66 -2.08
CA PRO A 136 9.79 25.67 -0.68
C PRO A 136 8.61 25.65 0.30
N ALA A 137 7.53 26.40 -0.02
CA ALA A 137 6.31 26.40 0.78
C ALA A 137 5.61 25.04 0.75
N PHE A 138 5.63 24.37 -0.42
CA PHE A 138 5.11 23.02 -0.59
C PHE A 138 5.81 22.00 0.29
N VAL A 139 7.16 21.96 0.25
CA VAL A 139 7.97 21.06 1.08
C VAL A 139 7.74 21.34 2.58
N SER A 140 7.63 22.61 2.95
CA SER A 140 7.28 23.00 4.32
C SER A 140 5.90 22.50 4.74
N ALA A 141 4.91 22.54 3.84
CA ALA A 141 3.58 21.99 4.06
C ALA A 141 3.58 20.47 4.20
N MET A 142 4.37 19.74 3.38
CA MET A 142 4.53 18.28 3.50
C MET A 142 5.05 17.90 4.89
N ASN A 143 6.10 18.57 5.36
CA ASN A 143 6.69 18.29 6.68
C ASN A 143 5.78 18.70 7.84
N ARG A 144 5.00 19.79 7.69
CA ARG A 144 3.96 20.15 8.66
C ARG A 144 2.87 19.07 8.72
N LYS A 145 2.38 18.61 7.57
CA LYS A 145 1.39 17.53 7.49
C LYS A 145 1.92 16.23 8.10
N ALA A 146 3.18 15.87 7.89
CA ALA A 146 3.80 14.70 8.51
C ALA A 146 3.74 14.80 10.05
N ARG A 147 4.05 15.97 10.63
CA ARG A 147 3.94 16.18 12.08
C ARG A 147 2.49 16.09 12.57
N GLU A 148 1.52 16.67 11.84
CA GLU A 148 0.09 16.59 12.15
C GLU A 148 -0.42 15.14 12.17
N LEU A 149 0.09 14.30 11.28
CA LEU A 149 -0.22 12.87 11.22
C LEU A 149 0.56 12.03 12.25
N GLY A 150 1.45 12.64 13.05
CA GLY A 150 2.28 11.92 14.02
C GLY A 150 3.39 11.08 13.39
N MET A 151 3.80 11.40 12.16
CA MET A 151 4.91 10.75 11.42
C MET A 151 6.24 11.37 11.90
N ARG A 152 6.70 10.95 13.07
CA ARG A 152 7.83 11.60 13.78
C ARG A 152 9.19 11.33 13.16
N ASP A 153 9.33 10.19 12.48
CA ASP A 153 10.56 9.73 11.85
C ASP A 153 10.53 9.93 10.32
N THR A 154 9.73 10.91 9.86
CA THR A 154 9.51 11.21 8.44
C THR A 154 9.97 12.61 8.10
N ARG A 155 10.72 12.72 6.98
CA ARG A 155 11.16 13.99 6.39
C ARG A 155 10.97 13.96 4.88
N PHE A 156 10.46 15.07 4.35
CA PHE A 156 10.33 15.33 2.92
C PHE A 156 11.23 16.48 2.50
N VAL A 157 11.88 16.36 1.35
CA VAL A 157 12.70 17.40 0.73
C VAL A 157 12.26 17.72 -0.70
N ASP A 158 11.47 16.86 -1.32
CA ASP A 158 10.85 17.10 -2.62
C ASP A 158 9.47 16.45 -2.72
N SER A 159 8.72 16.78 -3.80
CA SER A 159 7.36 16.29 -4.09
C SER A 159 7.34 14.94 -4.81
N THR A 160 8.49 14.46 -5.31
CA THR A 160 8.58 13.31 -6.21
C THR A 160 9.06 12.03 -5.53
N GLY A 161 9.93 12.17 -4.54
CA GLY A 161 10.68 11.07 -3.91
C GLY A 161 11.89 10.62 -4.72
N LEU A 162 12.41 11.45 -5.62
CA LEU A 162 13.66 11.18 -6.35
C LEU A 162 14.88 11.43 -5.48
N ASN A 163 14.83 12.42 -4.60
CA ASN A 163 15.88 12.67 -3.63
C ASN A 163 15.81 11.61 -2.52
N PRO A 164 16.92 10.88 -2.24
CA PRO A 164 16.97 9.86 -1.19
C PRO A 164 16.74 10.40 0.23
N ASP A 165 16.84 11.69 0.43
CA ASP A 165 16.54 12.36 1.71
C ASP A 165 15.03 12.46 2.02
N ASN A 166 14.16 12.02 1.12
CA ASN A 166 12.77 11.70 1.47
C ASN A 166 12.77 10.37 2.22
N VAL A 167 12.73 10.46 3.54
CA VAL A 167 12.87 9.31 4.43
C VAL A 167 11.64 9.13 5.32
N SER A 168 11.36 7.88 5.68
CA SER A 168 10.29 7.53 6.61
C SER A 168 10.56 6.14 7.22
N THR A 169 9.65 5.69 8.08
CA THR A 169 9.60 4.33 8.61
C THR A 169 8.36 3.60 8.10
N ALA A 170 8.38 2.27 8.09
CA ALA A 170 7.19 1.51 7.73
C ALA A 170 6.01 1.85 8.67
N GLN A 171 6.28 2.10 9.95
CA GLN A 171 5.27 2.50 10.93
C GLN A 171 4.64 3.87 10.62
N ASP A 172 5.43 4.87 10.23
CA ASP A 172 4.91 6.19 9.87
C ASP A 172 4.11 6.14 8.56
N LEU A 173 4.54 5.29 7.62
CA LEU A 173 3.84 5.12 6.36
C LEU A 173 2.46 4.48 6.50
N VAL A 174 2.19 3.71 7.57
CA VAL A 174 0.83 3.27 7.91
C VAL A 174 -0.07 4.50 8.11
N ARG A 175 0.38 5.50 8.89
CA ARG A 175 -0.37 6.74 9.12
C ARG A 175 -0.62 7.52 7.83
N LEU A 176 0.36 7.52 6.93
CA LEU A 176 0.21 8.14 5.61
C LEU A 176 -0.85 7.46 4.76
N VAL A 177 -0.89 6.12 4.75
CA VAL A 177 -1.91 5.34 4.05
C VAL A 177 -3.30 5.61 4.65
N GLU A 178 -3.44 5.55 5.97
CA GLU A 178 -4.69 5.87 6.68
C GLU A 178 -5.20 7.28 6.36
N ALA A 179 -4.29 8.26 6.32
CA ALA A 179 -4.64 9.62 5.92
C ALA A 179 -5.10 9.68 4.45
N GLY A 180 -4.38 9.03 3.55
CA GLY A 180 -4.70 8.97 2.11
C GLY A 180 -6.06 8.34 1.84
N LEU A 181 -6.46 7.32 2.61
CA LEU A 181 -7.76 6.65 2.50
C LEU A 181 -8.97 7.57 2.78
N ARG A 182 -8.76 8.68 3.49
CA ARG A 182 -9.82 9.67 3.76
C ARG A 182 -10.17 10.51 2.53
N TYR A 183 -9.33 10.49 1.49
CA TYR A 183 -9.54 11.25 0.25
C TYR A 183 -10.07 10.32 -0.86
N PRO A 184 -11.35 10.44 -1.26
CA PRO A 184 -11.89 9.63 -2.35
C PRO A 184 -11.07 9.73 -3.64
N VAL A 185 -10.55 10.93 -3.97
CA VAL A 185 -9.70 11.18 -5.13
C VAL A 185 -8.40 10.36 -5.10
N ILE A 186 -7.75 10.22 -3.92
CA ILE A 186 -6.53 9.42 -3.78
C ILE A 186 -6.86 7.94 -3.99
N ARG A 187 -7.94 7.45 -3.39
CA ARG A 187 -8.37 6.06 -3.58
C ARG A 187 -8.63 5.75 -5.06
N ASP A 188 -9.46 6.57 -5.72
CA ASP A 188 -9.78 6.40 -7.15
C ASP A 188 -8.51 6.39 -8.01
N PHE A 189 -7.62 7.38 -7.82
CA PHE A 189 -6.43 7.51 -8.67
C PHE A 189 -5.40 6.42 -8.44
N THR A 190 -5.21 5.98 -7.21
CA THR A 190 -4.23 4.92 -6.90
C THR A 190 -4.69 3.51 -7.31
N THR A 191 -6.01 3.33 -7.52
CA THR A 191 -6.59 2.04 -7.94
C THR A 191 -7.05 2.02 -9.40
N SER A 192 -6.92 3.14 -10.13
CA SER A 192 -7.15 3.17 -11.57
C SER A 192 -6.14 2.28 -12.29
N GLU A 193 -6.58 1.40 -13.20
CA GLU A 193 -5.71 0.46 -13.93
C GLU A 193 -4.88 1.16 -14.99
N SER A 194 -5.49 2.07 -15.73
CA SER A 194 -4.89 2.86 -16.81
C SER A 194 -5.54 4.22 -16.96
N HIS A 195 -4.86 5.12 -17.65
CA HIS A 195 -5.39 6.44 -18.00
C HIS A 195 -4.77 6.94 -19.31
N TYR A 196 -5.54 7.69 -20.04
CA TYR A 196 -5.14 8.33 -21.29
C TYR A 196 -5.22 9.84 -21.11
N VAL A 197 -4.17 10.55 -21.49
CA VAL A 197 -4.15 12.01 -21.54
C VAL A 197 -3.83 12.47 -22.92
N GLU A 198 -4.53 13.47 -23.39
CA GLU A 198 -4.24 14.17 -24.62
C GLU A 198 -3.27 15.31 -24.33
N VAL A 199 -2.18 15.38 -25.07
CA VAL A 199 -1.18 16.44 -24.95
C VAL A 199 -1.02 17.13 -26.27
N ASP A 200 -1.08 18.47 -26.26
CA ASP A 200 -0.83 19.29 -27.43
C ASP A 200 0.67 19.52 -27.58
N GLU A 201 1.19 19.18 -28.75
CA GLU A 201 2.57 19.45 -29.16
C GLU A 201 2.58 20.47 -30.31
N GLY A 202 1.88 21.61 -30.11
CA GLY A 202 1.73 22.67 -31.08
C GLY A 202 0.75 22.30 -32.21
N ARG A 203 1.24 21.82 -33.36
CA ARG A 203 0.38 21.49 -34.52
C ARG A 203 -0.24 20.08 -34.48
N ARG A 204 0.09 19.28 -33.47
CA ARG A 204 -0.39 17.89 -33.34
C ARG A 204 -0.80 17.62 -31.91
N SER A 205 -1.95 16.97 -31.75
CA SER A 205 -2.35 16.34 -30.48
C SER A 205 -1.87 14.91 -30.47
N ARG A 206 -1.42 14.44 -29.31
CA ARG A 206 -0.97 13.08 -29.08
C ARG A 206 -1.60 12.52 -27.82
N VAL A 207 -2.17 11.32 -27.91
CA VAL A 207 -2.70 10.58 -26.76
C VAL A 207 -1.59 9.76 -26.11
N LEU A 208 -1.32 10.01 -24.84
CA LEU A 208 -0.39 9.25 -24.01
C LEU A 208 -1.17 8.26 -23.15
N SER A 209 -0.80 6.97 -23.21
CA SER A 209 -1.39 5.92 -22.40
C SER A 209 -0.50 5.64 -21.20
N TYR A 210 -1.08 5.65 -20.00
CA TYR A 210 -0.40 5.33 -18.75
C TYR A 210 -1.06 4.14 -18.07
N ASN A 211 -0.26 3.28 -17.46
CA ASN A 211 -0.73 2.14 -16.65
C ASN A 211 -0.35 2.32 -15.19
N ASN A 212 -1.13 1.72 -14.30
CA ASN A 212 -0.80 1.69 -12.88
C ASN A 212 0.57 1.07 -12.65
N SER A 213 1.38 1.74 -11.83
CA SER A 213 2.72 1.28 -11.45
C SER A 213 2.72 0.03 -10.55
N ASN A 214 1.58 -0.26 -9.90
CA ASN A 214 1.34 -1.50 -9.15
C ASN A 214 0.56 -2.51 -10.00
N GLY A 215 1.23 -3.56 -10.48
CA GLY A 215 0.59 -4.62 -11.28
C GLY A 215 -0.52 -5.37 -10.54
N LEU A 216 -0.55 -5.36 -9.21
CA LEU A 216 -1.60 -6.02 -8.42
C LEU A 216 -2.96 -5.34 -8.58
N VAL A 217 -3.01 -4.06 -8.94
CA VAL A 217 -4.27 -3.33 -9.21
C VAL A 217 -5.06 -3.97 -10.35
N ARG A 218 -4.35 -4.55 -11.35
CA ARG A 218 -4.97 -5.26 -12.47
C ARG A 218 -5.20 -6.75 -12.22
N ALA A 219 -4.77 -7.25 -11.05
CA ALA A 219 -4.90 -8.65 -10.72
C ALA A 219 -6.29 -8.91 -10.12
N ARG A 220 -7.10 -9.75 -10.79
CA ARG A 220 -8.50 -10.06 -10.40
C ARG A 220 -8.68 -10.62 -8.98
N ASN A 221 -7.60 -11.09 -8.39
CA ASN A 221 -7.59 -11.70 -7.06
C ASN A 221 -7.20 -10.72 -5.95
N TRP A 222 -7.09 -9.42 -6.23
CA TRP A 222 -6.82 -8.38 -5.25
C TRP A 222 -7.94 -7.33 -5.24
N ASP A 223 -8.43 -7.03 -4.04
CA ASP A 223 -9.35 -5.93 -3.78
C ASP A 223 -8.56 -4.84 -3.04
N ILE A 224 -8.08 -3.85 -3.80
CA ILE A 224 -7.15 -2.81 -3.35
C ILE A 224 -7.90 -1.49 -3.22
N GLY A 225 -7.91 -0.92 -2.01
CA GLY A 225 -8.50 0.39 -1.74
C GLY A 225 -7.55 1.58 -1.92
N LEU A 226 -6.24 1.34 -1.81
CA LEU A 226 -5.19 2.33 -2.05
C LEU A 226 -3.87 1.62 -2.33
N SER A 227 -3.05 2.14 -3.25
CA SER A 227 -1.68 1.66 -3.40
C SER A 227 -0.71 2.71 -3.92
N LYS A 228 0.56 2.62 -3.55
CA LYS A 228 1.64 3.39 -4.15
C LYS A 228 2.93 2.60 -4.16
N THR A 229 3.61 2.61 -5.30
CA THR A 229 4.93 2.02 -5.47
C THR A 229 6.02 3.06 -5.44
N GLY A 230 7.24 2.66 -5.05
CA GLY A 230 8.44 3.49 -5.12
C GLY A 230 9.64 2.68 -5.61
N TYR A 231 10.59 3.36 -6.24
CA TYR A 231 11.92 2.83 -6.57
C TYR A 231 12.89 3.96 -6.88
N ILE A 232 13.97 3.99 -6.16
CA ILE A 232 15.28 4.57 -6.52
C ILE A 232 16.33 3.58 -6.05
N SER A 233 17.58 3.72 -6.49
CA SER A 233 18.67 2.80 -6.10
C SER A 233 18.86 2.70 -4.58
N GLU A 234 18.74 3.84 -3.88
CA GLU A 234 18.96 3.96 -2.43
C GLU A 234 17.77 3.45 -1.60
N ALA A 235 16.58 3.45 -2.16
CA ALA A 235 15.36 2.99 -1.47
C ALA A 235 15.02 1.53 -1.74
N GLY A 236 15.67 0.92 -2.74
CA GLY A 236 15.18 -0.36 -3.24
C GLY A 236 13.74 -0.26 -3.77
N ARG A 237 13.01 -1.36 -3.83
CA ARG A 237 11.62 -1.38 -4.25
C ARG A 237 10.69 -1.27 -3.05
N CYS A 238 9.83 -0.26 -3.08
CA CYS A 238 8.87 0.03 -2.03
C CYS A 238 7.43 -0.16 -2.51
N LEU A 239 6.55 -0.57 -1.60
CA LEU A 239 5.11 -0.65 -1.80
C LEU A 239 4.40 -0.29 -0.50
N VAL A 240 3.40 0.58 -0.60
CA VAL A 240 2.36 0.71 0.41
C VAL A 240 1.02 0.35 -0.23
N MET A 241 0.18 -0.34 0.50
CA MET A 241 -1.10 -0.80 -0.02
C MET A 241 -2.09 -1.02 1.12
N GLN A 242 -3.34 -0.62 0.90
CA GLN A 242 -4.47 -1.11 1.67
C GLN A 242 -5.28 -2.05 0.78
N ALA A 243 -5.67 -3.20 1.29
CA ALA A 243 -6.46 -4.19 0.57
C ALA A 243 -7.38 -4.98 1.49
N GLN A 244 -8.44 -5.59 0.92
CA GLN A 244 -9.24 -6.60 1.60
C GLN A 244 -8.57 -7.97 1.47
N ILE A 245 -8.26 -8.59 2.60
CA ILE A 245 -7.68 -9.94 2.64
C ILE A 245 -8.47 -10.77 3.66
N ALA A 246 -9.04 -11.90 3.23
CA ALA A 246 -9.88 -12.73 4.08
C ALA A 246 -11.02 -11.93 4.78
N ALA A 247 -11.68 -11.05 4.02
CA ALA A 247 -12.74 -10.14 4.45
C ALA A 247 -12.33 -9.11 5.53
N LYS A 248 -11.02 -8.86 5.71
CA LYS A 248 -10.49 -7.84 6.62
C LYS A 248 -9.72 -6.77 5.86
N PRO A 249 -9.90 -5.48 6.20
CA PRO A 249 -9.07 -4.42 5.66
C PRO A 249 -7.67 -4.47 6.30
N VAL A 250 -6.65 -4.59 5.46
CA VAL A 250 -5.26 -4.74 5.88
C VAL A 250 -4.39 -3.68 5.21
N ILE A 251 -3.54 -3.02 5.98
CA ILE A 251 -2.50 -2.13 5.45
C ILE A 251 -1.19 -2.90 5.39
N ILE A 252 -0.54 -2.88 4.23
CA ILE A 252 0.75 -3.51 3.97
C ILE A 252 1.75 -2.43 3.59
N VAL A 253 2.89 -2.37 4.28
CA VAL A 253 4.04 -1.53 3.92
C VAL A 253 5.25 -2.43 3.73
N LEU A 254 5.89 -2.34 2.58
CA LEU A 254 7.08 -3.07 2.21
C LEU A 254 8.14 -2.08 1.72
N LEU A 255 9.29 -2.03 2.36
CA LEU A 255 10.38 -1.12 2.03
C LEU A 255 11.66 -1.90 1.74
N ASP A 256 12.44 -1.34 0.81
CA ASP A 256 13.73 -1.87 0.40
C ASP A 256 13.67 -3.38 0.09
N SER A 257 12.76 -3.75 -0.82
CA SER A 257 12.69 -5.11 -1.36
C SER A 257 13.73 -5.30 -2.45
N TRP A 258 14.49 -6.37 -2.35
CA TRP A 258 15.52 -6.73 -3.33
C TRP A 258 14.91 -7.48 -4.53
N GLY A 259 15.28 -7.08 -5.75
CA GLY A 259 14.82 -7.72 -6.98
C GLY A 259 13.51 -7.14 -7.56
N LYS A 260 13.33 -7.37 -8.86
CA LYS A 260 12.28 -6.71 -9.66
C LYS A 260 10.85 -7.04 -9.19
N MET A 261 10.61 -8.26 -8.73
CA MET A 261 9.29 -8.77 -8.35
C MET A 261 9.13 -9.01 -6.85
N SER A 262 10.16 -8.80 -6.04
CA SER A 262 10.18 -9.21 -4.63
C SER A 262 9.05 -8.62 -3.81
N ARG A 263 8.78 -7.29 -3.93
CA ARG A 263 7.67 -6.63 -3.21
C ARG A 263 6.30 -7.21 -3.59
N ILE A 264 6.13 -7.66 -4.84
CA ILE A 264 4.90 -8.31 -5.31
C ILE A 264 4.79 -9.72 -4.74
N ALA A 265 5.90 -10.46 -4.73
CA ALA A 265 5.98 -11.78 -4.11
C ALA A 265 5.71 -11.71 -2.60
N ASP A 266 6.27 -10.69 -1.92
CA ASP A 266 6.04 -10.45 -0.49
C ASP A 266 4.56 -10.15 -0.20
N ALA A 267 3.92 -9.29 -1.00
CA ALA A 267 2.49 -9.01 -0.86
C ALA A 267 1.66 -10.30 -1.02
N ASN A 268 1.99 -11.16 -1.99
CA ASN A 268 1.30 -12.44 -2.17
C ASN A 268 1.59 -13.43 -1.00
N ARG A 269 2.81 -13.46 -0.44
CA ARG A 269 3.13 -14.27 0.75
C ARG A 269 2.29 -13.84 1.95
N ILE A 270 2.17 -12.52 2.18
CA ILE A 270 1.33 -11.96 3.24
C ILE A 270 -0.12 -12.36 3.03
N ARG A 271 -0.63 -12.22 1.82
CA ARG A 271 -2.01 -12.59 1.50
C ARG A 271 -2.27 -14.07 1.78
N HIS A 272 -1.44 -14.98 1.28
CA HIS A 272 -1.60 -16.42 1.48
C HIS A 272 -1.50 -16.79 2.97
N TRP A 273 -0.62 -16.14 3.72
CA TRP A 273 -0.50 -16.34 5.15
C TRP A 273 -1.78 -15.97 5.88
N LEU A 274 -2.33 -14.77 5.63
CA LEU A 274 -3.56 -14.29 6.27
C LEU A 274 -4.79 -15.13 5.88
N GLU A 275 -4.89 -15.55 4.62
CA GLU A 275 -5.94 -16.48 4.15
C GLU A 275 -5.80 -17.87 4.79
N GLY A 276 -4.60 -18.35 5.02
CA GLY A 276 -4.30 -19.61 5.70
C GLY A 276 -4.69 -19.60 7.18
N GLU A 277 -4.39 -18.53 7.91
CA GLU A 277 -4.78 -18.36 9.31
C GLU A 277 -6.30 -18.31 9.49
N THR A 278 -7.01 -17.66 8.58
CA THR A 278 -8.48 -17.61 8.64
C THR A 278 -9.11 -18.99 8.47
N ARG A 279 -8.57 -19.82 7.57
CA ARG A 279 -9.04 -21.22 7.37
C ARG A 279 -8.81 -22.11 8.58
N VAL A 280 -7.75 -21.87 9.36
CA VAL A 280 -7.44 -22.63 10.59
C VAL A 280 -8.36 -22.21 11.75
N ARG A 281 -8.78 -20.95 11.80
CA ARG A 281 -9.66 -20.42 12.86
C ARG A 281 -11.14 -20.77 12.68
N GLU A 282 -11.59 -21.16 11.49
CA GLU A 282 -12.93 -21.72 11.32
C GLU A 282 -12.96 -23.13 11.95
N PRO A 283 -13.79 -23.36 12.98
CA PRO A 283 -13.93 -24.70 13.55
C PRO A 283 -14.39 -25.62 12.41
N ARG A 284 -13.61 -26.68 12.13
CA ARG A 284 -14.05 -27.76 11.25
C ARG A 284 -15.38 -28.25 11.77
N THR A 285 -16.48 -27.87 11.17
CA THR A 285 -17.76 -28.50 11.38
C THR A 285 -17.55 -29.97 11.05
N VAL A 286 -17.49 -30.80 12.12
CA VAL A 286 -17.43 -32.25 11.98
C VAL A 286 -18.72 -32.65 11.26
N ARG A 287 -18.65 -32.91 9.97
CA ARG A 287 -19.72 -33.60 9.26
C ARG A 287 -19.91 -34.93 9.96
N VAL A 288 -20.89 -34.99 10.84
CA VAL A 288 -21.40 -36.25 11.38
C VAL A 288 -21.87 -37.05 10.17
N ARG A 289 -21.06 -38.05 9.81
CA ARG A 289 -21.39 -39.01 8.78
C ARG A 289 -22.53 -39.83 9.33
N ASN A 290 -23.76 -39.52 8.99
CA ASN A 290 -24.92 -40.35 9.29
C ASN A 290 -24.58 -41.75 8.75
N GLN A 291 -24.33 -42.68 9.66
CA GLN A 291 -24.19 -44.06 9.33
C GLN A 291 -25.51 -44.51 8.72
N ALA A 292 -25.44 -44.90 7.45
CA ALA A 292 -26.58 -45.50 6.71
C ALA A 292 -27.03 -46.78 7.45
N ALA A 293 -28.33 -46.88 7.64
CA ALA A 293 -29.00 -48.06 8.19
C ALA A 293 -28.61 -49.35 7.42
N PRO A 294 -28.62 -50.52 8.08
CA PRO A 294 -28.18 -51.80 7.48
C PRO A 294 -29.14 -52.20 6.35
N ARG A 295 -28.59 -52.51 5.19
CA ARG A 295 -29.32 -53.11 4.06
C ARG A 295 -29.82 -54.51 4.44
N ALA A 296 -31.12 -54.69 4.42
CA ALA A 296 -31.77 -56.00 4.50
C ALA A 296 -31.33 -56.89 3.31
N SER A 297 -30.84 -58.08 3.66
CA SER A 297 -30.54 -59.15 2.75
C SER A 297 -31.81 -59.66 2.02
N LYS A 298 -31.85 -59.62 0.69
CA LYS A 298 -32.79 -60.41 -0.11
C LYS A 298 -32.01 -61.57 -0.77
N LEU A 299 -32.37 -62.76 -0.25
CA LEU A 299 -32.02 -64.06 -0.79
C LEU A 299 -32.74 -64.33 -2.12
N GLY A 300 -32.02 -64.81 -3.08
CA GLY A 300 -32.39 -65.83 -4.03
C GLY A 300 -33.42 -65.57 -5.13
N ARG A 301 -32.94 -65.70 -6.38
CA ARG A 301 -33.41 -66.72 -7.32
C ARG A 301 -32.61 -66.63 -8.62
N ASN A 302 -31.92 -67.78 -8.89
CA ASN A 302 -31.44 -68.19 -10.22
C ASN A 302 -32.56 -68.28 -11.25
N THR A 303 -32.35 -67.82 -12.48
CA THR A 303 -32.73 -68.58 -13.67
C THR A 303 -31.84 -68.14 -14.86
N ARG A 304 -31.23 -69.15 -15.44
CA ARG A 304 -30.56 -69.22 -16.74
C ARG A 304 -31.50 -68.73 -17.86
N GLN A 305 -30.97 -68.02 -18.82
CA GLN A 305 -31.11 -68.45 -20.24
C GLN A 305 -30.10 -67.76 -21.14
N GLU A 306 -29.32 -68.62 -21.79
CA GLU A 306 -28.55 -68.38 -23.02
C GLU A 306 -29.46 -67.89 -24.13
N THR A 307 -28.98 -67.06 -25.01
CA THR A 307 -28.86 -67.37 -26.45
C THR A 307 -28.31 -66.14 -27.25
N ARG A 308 -27.28 -66.47 -28.00
CA ARG A 308 -26.92 -66.14 -29.41
C ARG A 308 -26.73 -64.70 -29.88
N ARG A 309 -25.48 -64.45 -30.18
CA ARG A 309 -24.87 -63.98 -31.46
C ARG A 309 -25.86 -63.44 -32.51
N VAL A 310 -25.50 -62.30 -33.10
CA VAL A 310 -25.14 -62.19 -34.54
C VAL A 310 -24.42 -60.85 -34.81
N ASN A 311 -23.33 -60.99 -35.52
CA ASN A 311 -22.54 -60.00 -36.25
C ASN A 311 -23.41 -59.25 -37.30
N THR A 312 -23.09 -57.99 -37.57
CA THR A 312 -22.83 -57.55 -38.95
C THR A 312 -22.17 -56.16 -38.99
N ARG A 313 -21.20 -56.09 -39.81
CA ARG A 313 -20.35 -55.02 -40.33
C ARG A 313 -21.14 -54.07 -41.29
N ARG A 314 -20.49 -52.88 -41.49
CA ARG A 314 -20.58 -51.96 -42.64
C ARG A 314 -21.77 -50.96 -42.57
N ALA A 315 -21.59 -49.70 -42.84
CA ALA A 315 -20.68 -48.94 -43.73
C ALA A 315 -20.31 -47.61 -43.05
#